data_83b837fcf6a03238ae593ea865e8f93a
#
_entry.id   83b837fcf6a03238ae593ea865e8f93a
#
_cell.length_a   1.000
_cell.length_b   1.000
_cell.length_c   1.000
_cell.angle_alpha   90.00
_cell.angle_beta   90.00
_cell.angle_gamma   90.00
#
_symmetry.space_group_name_H-M   'P 1'
#
loop_
_entity.id
_entity.type
_entity.pdbx_description
1 polymer ?
#
loop_
_entity_poly.entity_id
_entity_poly.type
_entity_poly.pdbx_seq_one_letter_code
_entity_poly.pdbx_strand_id
1 'polypeptide(L)'
;MSKRVYIETTVVSYFTARPSRDLMIAGHQEATRELWPKLTAKYETYVSALVYQEAGRGNPDQAEMRLGAIKPFRMLDIDDEARTLAEKIIAGRGIPEEFPEDALHIAVAVVNGIEVIITWNFAHLNNPFTRMMVRQIVENEGYWCPEICSPEELLEAGE
;
A
#
# COMPACT_ATOMS: atom_id res chain seq x y z
N MET A 1 -2.83 -20.26 8.25
CA MET A 1 -2.34 -18.96 8.74
C MET A 1 -2.68 -17.86 7.75
N SER A 2 -3.17 -16.74 8.26
CA SER A 2 -3.53 -15.63 7.40
C SER A 2 -2.30 -14.92 6.88
N LYS A 3 -2.34 -14.52 5.61
CA LYS A 3 -1.29 -13.70 5.02
C LYS A 3 -1.34 -12.28 5.59
N ARG A 4 -0.18 -11.68 5.74
CA ARG A 4 -0.03 -10.32 6.23
C ARG A 4 0.00 -9.37 5.04
N VAL A 5 -0.98 -8.49 4.96
CA VAL A 5 -1.12 -7.56 3.84
C VAL A 5 -1.09 -6.11 4.34
N TYR A 6 -0.54 -5.23 3.53
CA TYR A 6 -0.43 -3.80 3.81
C TYR A 6 -1.24 -3.03 2.76
N ILE A 7 -2.09 -2.13 3.23
CA ILE A 7 -2.95 -1.31 2.38
C ILE A 7 -2.32 0.07 2.22
N GLU A 8 -1.92 0.39 1.01
CA GLU A 8 -1.38 1.71 0.69
C GLU A 8 -2.54 2.68 0.46
N THR A 9 -2.30 3.96 0.64
CA THR A 9 -3.35 4.99 0.73
C THR A 9 -4.27 5.08 -0.48
N THR A 10 -3.77 4.79 -1.70
CA THR A 10 -4.63 4.84 -2.90
C THR A 10 -5.80 3.86 -2.81
N VAL A 11 -5.59 2.73 -2.16
CA VAL A 11 -6.66 1.72 -2.00
C VAL A 11 -7.76 2.27 -1.09
N VAL A 12 -7.37 2.93 0.00
CA VAL A 12 -8.31 3.57 0.92
C VAL A 12 -9.10 4.66 0.19
N SER A 13 -8.41 5.49 -0.59
CA SER A 13 -9.04 6.57 -1.33
C SER A 13 -10.06 6.06 -2.33
N TYR A 14 -9.74 4.99 -3.06
CA TYR A 14 -10.65 4.41 -4.03
C TYR A 14 -11.88 3.78 -3.36
N PHE A 15 -11.68 3.19 -2.17
CA PHE A 15 -12.78 2.59 -1.43
C PHE A 15 -13.83 3.61 -0.99
N THR A 16 -13.38 4.78 -0.51
CA THR A 16 -14.28 5.79 0.08
C THR A 16 -14.74 6.85 -0.89
N ALA A 17 -14.10 6.98 -2.06
CA ALA A 17 -14.43 8.01 -3.03
C ALA A 17 -15.81 7.79 -3.64
N ARG A 18 -16.41 8.88 -4.10
CA ARG A 18 -17.67 8.80 -4.87
C ARG A 18 -17.42 8.03 -6.16
N PRO A 19 -18.44 7.30 -6.66
CA PRO A 19 -18.30 6.56 -7.91
C PRO A 19 -17.83 7.47 -9.04
N SER A 20 -16.78 7.02 -9.74
CA SER A 20 -16.20 7.76 -10.86
C SER A 20 -17.00 7.53 -12.13
N ARG A 21 -17.02 8.54 -13.02
CA ARG A 21 -17.59 8.41 -14.35
C ARG A 21 -16.59 7.80 -15.33
N ASP A 22 -15.31 7.82 -15.00
CA ASP A 22 -14.28 7.14 -15.78
C ASP A 22 -14.42 5.64 -15.56
N LEU A 23 -14.56 4.91 -16.67
CA LEU A 23 -14.85 3.46 -16.59
C LEU A 23 -13.72 2.66 -15.96
N MET A 24 -12.48 3.04 -16.23
CA MET A 24 -11.32 2.34 -15.64
C MET A 24 -11.27 2.56 -14.13
N ILE A 25 -11.43 3.81 -13.70
CA ILE A 25 -11.44 4.14 -12.27
C ILE A 25 -12.62 3.48 -11.57
N ALA A 26 -13.80 3.50 -12.20
CA ALA A 26 -14.98 2.84 -11.63
C ALA A 26 -14.75 1.35 -11.44
N GLY A 27 -14.07 0.69 -12.39
CA GLY A 27 -13.71 -0.71 -12.28
C GLY A 27 -12.75 -0.97 -11.11
N HIS A 28 -11.77 -0.09 -10.93
CA HIS A 28 -10.84 -0.18 -9.79
C HIS A 28 -11.58 0.01 -8.46
N GLN A 29 -12.52 0.95 -8.41
CA GLN A 29 -13.34 1.16 -7.21
C GLN A 29 -14.16 -0.09 -6.88
N GLU A 30 -14.74 -0.72 -7.89
CA GLU A 30 -15.53 -1.94 -7.71
C GLU A 30 -14.69 -3.09 -7.16
N ALA A 31 -13.50 -3.31 -7.74
CA ALA A 31 -12.57 -4.33 -7.24
C ALA A 31 -12.18 -4.05 -5.80
N THR A 32 -11.96 -2.78 -5.46
CA THR A 32 -11.62 -2.38 -4.09
C THR A 32 -12.76 -2.70 -3.13
N ARG A 33 -14.00 -2.41 -3.51
CA ARG A 33 -15.17 -2.72 -2.69
C ARG A 33 -15.36 -4.22 -2.48
N GLU A 34 -15.11 -5.03 -3.50
CA GLU A 34 -15.16 -6.49 -3.38
C GLU A 34 -14.11 -7.02 -2.43
N LEU A 35 -12.90 -6.45 -2.48
CA LEU A 35 -11.80 -6.89 -1.63
C LEU A 35 -12.02 -6.51 -0.17
N TRP A 36 -12.63 -5.35 0.09
CA TRP A 36 -12.65 -4.74 1.43
C TRP A 36 -13.15 -5.67 2.54
N PRO A 37 -14.29 -6.36 2.39
CA PRO A 37 -14.73 -7.29 3.44
C PRO A 37 -13.75 -8.43 3.70
N LYS A 38 -13.01 -8.84 2.68
CA LYS A 38 -12.03 -9.93 2.80
C LYS A 38 -10.80 -9.52 3.58
N LEU A 39 -10.52 -8.21 3.66
CA LEU A 39 -9.34 -7.72 4.36
C LEU A 39 -9.35 -8.05 5.85
N THR A 40 -10.52 -8.06 6.47
CA THR A 40 -10.62 -8.49 7.88
C THR A 40 -10.95 -9.97 8.02
N ALA A 41 -11.67 -10.54 7.06
CA ALA A 41 -12.13 -11.92 7.15
C ALA A 41 -11.05 -12.94 6.79
N LYS A 42 -10.17 -12.63 5.85
CA LYS A 42 -9.19 -13.59 5.32
C LYS A 42 -7.73 -13.23 5.57
N TYR A 43 -7.43 -11.96 5.79
CA TYR A 43 -6.05 -11.48 5.89
C TYR A 43 -5.80 -10.83 7.24
N GLU A 44 -4.54 -10.79 7.62
CA GLU A 44 -4.07 -9.96 8.71
C GLU A 44 -3.63 -8.64 8.08
N THR A 45 -4.48 -7.61 8.20
CA THR A 45 -4.36 -6.38 7.41
C THR A 45 -3.79 -5.24 8.22
N TYR A 46 -2.85 -4.53 7.62
CA TYR A 46 -2.11 -3.43 8.22
C TYR A 46 -2.18 -2.18 7.35
N VAL A 47 -2.18 -1.05 8.02
CA VAL A 47 -1.85 0.27 7.45
C VAL A 47 -0.66 0.81 8.25
N SER A 48 -0.24 2.05 8.01
CA SER A 48 0.85 2.66 8.76
C SER A 48 0.46 4.06 9.21
N ALA A 49 1.28 4.64 10.08
CA ALA A 49 1.13 6.04 10.46
C ALA A 49 1.16 6.96 9.22
N LEU A 50 1.90 6.57 8.18
CA LEU A 50 1.92 7.33 6.92
C LEU A 50 0.57 7.28 6.21
N VAL A 51 -0.08 6.12 6.18
CA VAL A 51 -1.43 6.00 5.60
C VAL A 51 -2.41 6.90 6.36
N TYR A 52 -2.34 6.92 7.68
CA TYR A 52 -3.17 7.84 8.50
C TYR A 52 -2.91 9.29 8.14
N GLN A 53 -1.65 9.67 7.99
CA GLN A 53 -1.27 11.03 7.64
C GLN A 53 -1.84 11.42 6.27
N GLU A 54 -1.64 10.56 5.28
CA GLU A 54 -2.12 10.82 3.91
C GLU A 54 -3.64 10.81 3.83
N ALA A 55 -4.28 9.85 4.49
CA ALA A 55 -5.74 9.73 4.50
C ALA A 55 -6.42 10.91 5.16
N GLY A 56 -5.73 11.57 6.08
CA GLY A 56 -6.25 12.76 6.79
C GLY A 56 -6.12 14.07 6.03
N ARG A 57 -5.53 14.07 4.83
CA ARG A 57 -5.32 15.29 4.03
C ARG A 57 -6.54 15.61 3.18
N GLY A 58 -6.64 16.89 2.77
CA GLY A 58 -7.63 17.33 1.80
C GLY A 58 -8.97 17.67 2.41
N ASN A 59 -10.04 17.42 1.66
CA ASN A 59 -11.40 17.74 2.08
C ASN A 59 -11.74 17.05 3.41
N PRO A 60 -12.20 17.79 4.44
CA PRO A 60 -12.45 17.20 5.77
C PRO A 60 -13.45 16.05 5.79
N ASP A 61 -14.52 16.12 4.99
CA ASP A 61 -15.53 15.06 4.94
C ASP A 61 -14.97 13.77 4.34
N GLN A 62 -14.20 13.91 3.26
CA GLN A 62 -13.54 12.77 2.62
C GLN A 62 -12.44 12.19 3.52
N ALA A 63 -11.68 13.04 4.20
CA ALA A 63 -10.68 12.59 5.15
C ALA A 63 -11.29 11.78 6.28
N GLU A 64 -12.42 12.24 6.84
CA GLU A 64 -13.12 11.52 7.89
C GLU A 64 -13.57 10.14 7.43
N MET A 65 -14.07 10.02 6.21
CA MET A 65 -14.46 8.73 5.64
C MET A 65 -13.28 7.78 5.51
N ARG A 66 -12.16 8.29 5.00
CA ARG A 66 -10.94 7.46 4.85
C ARG A 66 -10.41 6.99 6.19
N LEU A 67 -10.32 7.90 7.17
CA LEU A 67 -9.84 7.55 8.50
C LEU A 67 -10.76 6.55 9.20
N GLY A 68 -12.07 6.71 9.03
CA GLY A 68 -13.04 5.75 9.55
C GLY A 68 -12.90 4.37 8.95
N ALA A 69 -12.61 4.31 7.65
CA ALA A 69 -12.51 3.03 6.93
C ALA A 69 -11.31 2.18 7.40
N ILE A 70 -10.22 2.81 7.82
CA ILE A 70 -9.00 2.08 8.21
C ILE A 70 -8.91 1.74 9.69
N LYS A 71 -9.84 2.20 10.51
CA LYS A 71 -9.84 1.91 11.95
C LYS A 71 -9.75 0.42 12.31
N PRO A 72 -10.39 -0.50 11.58
CA PRO A 72 -10.28 -1.92 11.92
C PRO A 72 -8.90 -2.52 11.69
N PHE A 73 -8.04 -1.86 10.92
CA PHE A 73 -6.73 -2.40 10.55
C PHE A 73 -5.68 -2.01 11.58
N ARG A 74 -4.67 -2.87 11.73
CA ARG A 74 -3.54 -2.59 12.62
C ARG A 74 -2.65 -1.52 12.03
N MET A 75 -2.19 -0.59 12.85
CA MET A 75 -1.32 0.51 12.40
C MET A 75 0.14 0.20 12.73
N LEU A 76 0.99 0.28 11.73
CA LEU A 76 2.43 0.16 11.88
C LEU A 76 3.05 1.54 12.09
N ASP A 77 3.96 1.64 13.05
CA ASP A 77 4.70 2.88 13.28
C ASP A 77 5.82 3.02 12.24
N ILE A 78 6.22 4.26 11.99
CA ILE A 78 7.36 4.56 11.12
C ILE A 78 8.57 4.77 12.02
N ASP A 79 9.48 3.81 12.05
CA ASP A 79 10.67 3.89 12.86
C ASP A 79 11.91 4.26 12.03
N ASP A 80 13.06 4.37 12.70
CA ASP A 80 14.31 4.73 12.03
C ASP A 80 14.76 3.66 11.04
N GLU A 81 14.49 2.41 11.34
CA GLU A 81 14.82 1.31 10.43
C GLU A 81 14.08 1.45 9.10
N ALA A 82 12.79 1.76 9.16
CA ALA A 82 11.98 1.99 7.95
C ALA A 82 12.51 3.20 7.17
N ARG A 83 12.84 4.29 7.86
CA ARG A 83 13.37 5.49 7.21
C ARG A 83 14.70 5.21 6.53
N THR A 84 15.59 4.46 7.19
CA THR A 84 16.88 4.09 6.62
C THR A 84 16.71 3.26 5.36
N LEU A 85 15.81 2.27 5.39
CA LEU A 85 15.55 1.46 4.20
C LEU A 85 14.94 2.28 3.07
N ALA A 86 14.02 3.20 3.38
CA ALA A 86 13.44 4.09 2.38
C ALA A 86 14.51 4.94 1.69
N GLU A 87 15.47 5.46 2.44
CA GLU A 87 16.60 6.22 1.88
C GLU A 87 17.43 5.36 0.93
N LYS A 88 17.64 4.10 1.26
CA LYS A 88 18.38 3.17 0.40
C LYS A 88 17.61 2.81 -0.88
N ILE A 89 16.30 2.68 -0.79
CA ILE A 89 15.46 2.46 -1.96
C ILE A 89 15.58 3.64 -2.93
N ILE A 90 15.56 4.86 -2.41
CA ILE A 90 15.71 6.08 -3.22
C ILE A 90 17.14 6.17 -3.79
N ALA A 91 18.15 5.95 -2.96
CA ALA A 91 19.54 6.01 -3.41
C ALA A 91 19.83 4.99 -4.50
N GLY A 92 19.21 3.81 -4.44
CA GLY A 92 19.32 2.76 -5.44
C GLY A 92 18.39 2.94 -6.64
N ARG A 93 17.65 4.05 -6.68
CA ARG A 93 16.73 4.40 -7.78
C ARG A 93 15.55 3.45 -7.93
N GLY A 94 15.14 2.78 -6.85
CA GLY A 94 13.93 1.99 -6.85
C GLY A 94 12.69 2.88 -6.95
N ILE A 95 12.72 4.00 -6.24
CA ILE A 95 11.69 5.04 -6.26
C ILE A 95 12.38 6.38 -6.52
N PRO A 96 11.81 7.27 -7.38
CA PRO A 96 12.38 8.59 -7.61
C PRO A 96 12.43 9.42 -6.31
N GLU A 97 13.46 10.26 -6.18
CA GLU A 97 13.65 11.08 -4.98
C GLU A 97 12.52 12.10 -4.74
N GLU A 98 11.77 12.43 -5.78
CA GLU A 98 10.61 13.33 -5.67
C GLU A 98 9.43 12.69 -4.94
N PHE A 99 9.45 11.36 -4.75
CA PHE A 99 8.34 10.61 -4.16
C PHE A 99 8.80 9.80 -2.93
N PRO A 100 9.33 10.49 -1.90
CA PRO A 100 9.88 9.78 -0.74
C PRO A 100 8.83 8.98 0.04
N GLU A 101 7.57 9.40 0.01
CA GLU A 101 6.49 8.69 0.71
C GLU A 101 6.24 7.32 0.10
N ASP A 102 6.39 7.19 -1.23
CA ASP A 102 6.23 5.89 -1.89
C ASP A 102 7.30 4.89 -1.42
N ALA A 103 8.54 5.36 -1.29
CA ALA A 103 9.61 4.53 -0.74
C ALA A 103 9.34 4.15 0.71
N LEU A 104 8.77 5.06 1.48
CA LEU A 104 8.47 4.81 2.89
C LEU A 104 7.35 3.78 3.06
N HIS A 105 6.34 3.79 2.19
CA HIS A 105 5.32 2.73 2.19
C HIS A 105 5.95 1.35 2.02
N ILE A 106 6.86 1.21 1.07
CA ILE A 106 7.55 -0.06 0.85
C ILE A 106 8.38 -0.42 2.09
N ALA A 107 9.17 0.51 2.58
CA ALA A 107 10.09 0.26 3.67
C ALA A 107 9.38 -0.16 4.96
N VAL A 108 8.29 0.51 5.32
CA VAL A 108 7.57 0.14 6.55
C VAL A 108 6.96 -1.26 6.42
N ALA A 109 6.49 -1.62 5.25
CA ALA A 109 5.97 -2.98 5.01
C ALA A 109 7.10 -4.01 5.12
N VAL A 110 8.25 -3.72 4.52
CA VAL A 110 9.40 -4.65 4.53
C VAL A 110 9.89 -4.91 5.94
N VAL A 111 10.16 -3.87 6.72
CA VAL A 111 10.76 -4.06 8.06
C VAL A 111 9.78 -4.70 9.04
N ASN A 112 8.50 -4.71 8.74
CA ASN A 112 7.48 -5.34 9.58
C ASN A 112 7.04 -6.71 9.07
N GLY A 113 7.74 -7.27 8.08
CA GLY A 113 7.48 -8.63 7.61
C GLY A 113 6.15 -8.81 6.87
N ILE A 114 5.70 -7.77 6.18
CA ILE A 114 4.49 -7.83 5.36
C ILE A 114 4.77 -8.71 4.14
N GLU A 115 3.80 -9.54 3.76
CA GLU A 115 3.94 -10.44 2.62
C GLU A 115 3.45 -9.82 1.31
N VAL A 116 2.42 -8.97 1.37
CA VAL A 116 1.84 -8.36 0.17
C VAL A 116 1.53 -6.90 0.44
N ILE A 117 1.97 -6.02 -0.47
CA ILE A 117 1.59 -4.61 -0.48
C ILE A 117 0.52 -4.43 -1.55
N ILE A 118 -0.62 -3.88 -1.16
CA ILE A 118 -1.76 -3.67 -2.06
C ILE A 118 -1.85 -2.20 -2.42
N THR A 119 -1.82 -1.87 -3.71
CA THR A 119 -1.78 -0.48 -4.17
C THR A 119 -2.35 -0.32 -5.59
N TRP A 120 -2.99 0.82 -5.84
CA TRP A 120 -3.38 1.25 -7.18
C TRP A 120 -2.34 2.17 -7.84
N ASN A 121 -1.24 2.46 -7.15
CA ASN A 121 -0.21 3.36 -7.66
C ASN A 121 0.67 2.63 -8.69
N PHE A 122 0.21 2.56 -9.93
CA PHE A 122 0.96 1.91 -11.02
C PHE A 122 2.18 2.70 -11.44
N ALA A 123 2.14 4.03 -11.29
CA ALA A 123 3.24 4.87 -11.75
C ALA A 123 4.51 4.64 -10.95
N HIS A 124 4.42 4.54 -9.63
CA HIS A 124 5.60 4.55 -8.76
C HIS A 124 5.80 3.26 -7.97
N LEU A 125 4.77 2.43 -7.80
CA LEU A 125 4.85 1.24 -6.95
C LEU A 125 4.58 -0.05 -7.71
N ASN A 126 3.43 -0.12 -8.35
CA ASN A 126 2.95 -1.38 -8.92
C ASN A 126 3.17 -1.43 -10.43
N ASN A 127 4.44 -1.48 -10.84
CA ASN A 127 4.80 -1.72 -12.22
C ASN A 127 6.04 -2.63 -12.27
N PRO A 128 6.27 -3.33 -13.39
CA PRO A 128 7.30 -4.36 -13.42
C PRO A 128 8.71 -3.83 -13.15
N PHE A 129 9.03 -2.64 -13.61
CA PHE A 129 10.39 -2.10 -13.46
C PHE A 129 10.67 -1.69 -12.02
N THR A 130 9.70 -1.00 -11.38
CA THR A 130 9.82 -0.65 -9.97
C THR A 130 9.92 -1.90 -9.11
N ARG A 131 9.07 -2.91 -9.36
CA ARG A 131 9.09 -4.14 -8.58
C ARG A 131 10.44 -4.84 -8.66
N MET A 132 11.05 -4.90 -9.86
CA MET A 132 12.37 -5.51 -10.04
C MET A 132 13.45 -4.77 -9.26
N MET A 133 13.50 -3.44 -9.38
CA MET A 133 14.51 -2.64 -8.70
C MET A 133 14.37 -2.67 -7.20
N VAL A 134 13.14 -2.53 -6.71
CA VAL A 134 12.86 -2.57 -5.27
C VAL A 134 13.25 -3.93 -4.69
N ARG A 135 12.89 -5.01 -5.35
CA ARG A 135 13.26 -6.36 -4.88
C ARG A 135 14.77 -6.50 -4.74
N GLN A 136 15.51 -6.06 -5.75
CA GLN A 136 16.97 -6.14 -5.73
C GLN A 136 17.55 -5.35 -4.55
N ILE A 137 17.08 -4.13 -4.34
CA ILE A 137 17.58 -3.27 -3.26
C ILE A 137 17.24 -3.87 -1.90
N VAL A 138 15.99 -4.29 -1.72
CA VAL A 138 15.50 -4.83 -0.45
C VAL A 138 16.24 -6.12 -0.09
N GLU A 139 16.43 -7.01 -1.05
CA GLU A 139 17.15 -8.27 -0.82
C GLU A 139 18.62 -8.02 -0.52
N ASN A 140 19.25 -7.05 -1.20
CA ASN A 140 20.62 -6.66 -0.92
C ASN A 140 20.81 -6.12 0.49
N GLU A 141 19.77 -5.54 1.08
CA GLU A 141 19.81 -5.06 2.46
C GLU A 141 19.47 -6.15 3.48
N GLY A 142 19.27 -7.37 3.03
CA GLY A 142 19.05 -8.51 3.92
C GLY A 142 17.60 -8.76 4.31
N TYR A 143 16.66 -8.15 3.62
CA TYR A 143 15.22 -8.32 3.90
C TYR A 143 14.55 -9.19 2.84
N TRP A 144 13.46 -9.81 3.24
CA TRP A 144 12.53 -10.45 2.31
C TRP A 144 11.64 -9.39 1.68
N CYS A 145 11.49 -9.43 0.35
CA CYS A 145 10.71 -8.41 -0.36
C CYS A 145 9.25 -8.84 -0.53
N PRO A 146 8.29 -8.01 -0.09
CA PRO A 146 6.88 -8.29 -0.33
C PRO A 146 6.54 -8.29 -1.81
N GLU A 147 5.51 -9.02 -2.17
CA GLU A 147 4.88 -8.85 -3.48
C GLU A 147 4.10 -7.54 -3.48
N ILE A 148 4.13 -6.85 -4.61
CA ILE A 148 3.33 -5.62 -4.79
C ILE A 148 2.27 -5.94 -5.82
N CYS A 149 1.00 -5.75 -5.48
CA CYS A 149 -0.10 -6.06 -6.37
C CYS A 149 -1.27 -5.09 -6.21
N SER A 150 -2.20 -5.14 -7.17
CA SER A 150 -3.45 -4.38 -7.10
C SER A 150 -4.51 -5.18 -6.34
N PRO A 151 -5.57 -4.50 -5.86
CA PRO A 151 -6.72 -5.22 -5.32
C PRO A 151 -7.30 -6.25 -6.28
N GLU A 152 -7.32 -5.94 -7.58
CA GLU A 152 -7.81 -6.86 -8.60
C GLU A 152 -6.99 -8.14 -8.66
N GLU A 153 -5.65 -8.01 -8.65
CA GLU A 153 -4.77 -9.17 -8.65
C GLU A 153 -4.97 -10.03 -7.41
N LEU A 154 -5.17 -9.41 -6.26
CA LEU A 154 -5.38 -10.17 -5.03
C LEU A 154 -6.71 -10.92 -5.05
N LEU A 155 -7.76 -10.32 -5.62
CA LEU A 155 -9.05 -10.98 -5.79
C LEU A 155 -8.94 -12.21 -6.69
N GLU A 156 -8.18 -12.09 -7.79
CA GLU A 156 -7.99 -13.21 -8.74
C GLU A 156 -7.17 -14.35 -8.13
N ALA A 157 -6.18 -14.01 -7.32
CA ALA A 157 -5.28 -14.99 -6.72
C ALA A 157 -5.84 -15.58 -5.43
N GLY A 158 -6.65 -14.80 -4.71
CA GLY A 158 -7.16 -15.18 -3.39
C GLY A 158 -8.34 -16.14 -3.45
N GLU A 159 -8.36 -17.03 -2.51
CA GLU A 159 -9.46 -18.00 -2.35
C GLU A 159 -10.49 -17.50 -1.35
#